data_dfcabd74e79346844bec787584d6882d
#
_entry.id   dfcabd74e79346844bec787584d6882d
#
_cell.length_a   1.000
_cell.length_b   1.000
_cell.length_c   1.000
_cell.angle_alpha   90.00
_cell.angle_beta   90.00
_cell.angle_gamma   90.00
#
_symmetry.space_group_name_H-M   'P 1'
#
loop_
_entity.id
_entity.type
_entity.pdbx_description
1 polymer ?
#
loop_
_entity_poly.entity_id
_entity_poly.type
_entity_poly.pdbx_seq_one_letter_code
_entity_poly.pdbx_strand_id
1 'polypeptide(L)'
;THPTASIAAQFSEAYYIDRRGVSYQTIVLTYGYNGDLTENLIHDGRGNRLYVTNEQRAACQSYLIDAERNIQSAFNYSSKYSLLSKFSHQIHKALSATHKEELSAAFEQIKHSFEETAEFGNFFEQFSTALQGAVKGFVHSLAVDFSAYDPNNYAKSLRIYAKEGDNIRSFEEFGTGEQQVLLMAFVKAYMEVFTSESFVLIIEEPEAHLHPLAQKWLKEYIVEMCSAGIQVVVSTHSTDFIDAEYLDGLVRVYKEGGITKAIQLTKEDLCTFCVESGAPADKISPDNIIDYYNTRLFADQLKGMFAETIVLVEGATEFFALPVYLK
;
A
#
# COMPACT_ATOMS: atom_id res chain seq x y z
N THR A 1 -8.56 -10.63 -12.32
CA THR A 1 -8.14 -9.42 -13.06
C THR A 1 -7.22 -9.84 -14.18
N HIS A 2 -7.52 -9.41 -15.41
CA HIS A 2 -6.63 -9.66 -16.53
C HIS A 2 -5.52 -8.60 -16.46
N PRO A 3 -4.23 -8.99 -16.51
CA PRO A 3 -3.13 -8.05 -16.55
C PRO A 3 -3.21 -7.21 -17.82
N THR A 4 -2.72 -5.97 -17.79
CA THR A 4 -2.55 -5.18 -19.00
C THR A 4 -1.59 -5.89 -19.96
N ALA A 5 -1.69 -5.60 -21.26
CA ALA A 5 -0.81 -6.22 -22.27
C ALA A 5 0.68 -5.99 -21.95
N SER A 6 1.03 -4.84 -21.38
CA SER A 6 2.40 -4.51 -20.96
C SER A 6 2.90 -5.40 -19.83
N ILE A 7 2.10 -5.61 -18.77
CA ILE A 7 2.45 -6.51 -17.66
C ILE A 7 2.52 -7.96 -18.14
N ALA A 8 1.57 -8.40 -18.95
CA ALA A 8 1.60 -9.74 -19.52
C ALA A 8 2.87 -10.02 -20.31
N ALA A 9 3.35 -9.03 -21.09
CA ALA A 9 4.58 -9.14 -21.86
C ALA A 9 5.83 -9.25 -20.97
N GLN A 10 5.89 -8.51 -19.87
CA GLN A 10 7.02 -8.54 -18.91
C GLN A 10 7.15 -9.89 -18.20
N PHE A 11 6.06 -10.64 -18.02
CA PHE A 11 6.02 -11.93 -17.38
C PHE A 11 5.71 -13.08 -18.36
N SER A 12 6.16 -12.97 -19.59
CA SER A 12 5.91 -13.98 -20.62
C SER A 12 6.38 -15.39 -20.23
N GLU A 13 7.43 -15.50 -19.41
CA GLU A 13 7.93 -16.77 -18.88
C GLU A 13 6.94 -17.47 -17.93
N ALA A 14 6.04 -16.71 -17.29
CA ALA A 14 5.00 -17.25 -16.41
C ALA A 14 3.75 -17.70 -17.18
N TYR A 15 3.71 -17.51 -18.50
CA TYR A 15 2.59 -17.87 -19.34
C TYR A 15 2.57 -19.38 -19.63
N TYR A 16 1.41 -20.00 -19.47
CA TYR A 16 1.19 -21.39 -19.86
C TYR A 16 -0.28 -21.66 -20.23
N ILE A 17 -0.49 -22.73 -20.97
CA ILE A 17 -1.83 -23.21 -21.34
C ILE A 17 -2.06 -24.55 -20.61
N ASP A 18 -3.17 -24.69 -19.91
CA ASP A 18 -3.54 -25.94 -19.23
C ASP A 18 -4.04 -27.00 -20.21
N ARG A 19 -4.30 -28.23 -19.72
CA ARG A 19 -4.78 -29.34 -20.55
C ARG A 19 -6.16 -29.10 -21.16
N ARG A 20 -6.90 -28.09 -20.72
CA ARG A 20 -8.22 -27.70 -21.25
C ARG A 20 -8.09 -26.58 -22.28
N GLY A 21 -6.91 -26.12 -22.58
CA GLY A 21 -6.64 -25.03 -23.52
C GLY A 21 -6.83 -23.63 -22.90
N VAL A 22 -6.99 -23.54 -21.57
CA VAL A 22 -7.12 -22.25 -20.87
C VAL A 22 -5.74 -21.66 -20.63
N SER A 23 -5.58 -20.40 -20.99
CA SER A 23 -4.34 -19.65 -20.82
C SER A 23 -4.24 -19.08 -19.41
N TYR A 24 -3.08 -19.25 -18.80
CA TYR A 24 -2.77 -18.71 -17.49
C TYR A 24 -1.44 -17.95 -17.52
N GLN A 25 -1.35 -16.92 -16.70
CA GLN A 25 -0.11 -16.27 -16.36
C GLN A 25 -0.08 -16.13 -14.84
N THR A 26 0.61 -17.02 -14.18
CA THR A 26 0.59 -17.13 -12.73
C THR A 26 2.00 -17.05 -12.17
N ILE A 27 2.19 -16.15 -11.22
CA ILE A 27 3.39 -16.03 -10.41
C ILE A 27 3.02 -16.44 -9.00
N VAL A 28 3.71 -17.44 -8.46
CA VAL A 28 3.52 -17.92 -7.09
C VAL A 28 4.69 -17.46 -6.25
N LEU A 29 4.38 -16.72 -5.18
CA LEU A 29 5.34 -16.34 -4.15
C LEU A 29 5.19 -17.32 -2.99
N THR A 30 6.23 -18.09 -2.71
CA THR A 30 6.26 -18.99 -1.55
C THR A 30 7.22 -18.44 -0.51
N TYR A 31 6.70 -18.17 0.68
CA TYR A 31 7.48 -17.80 1.85
C TYR A 31 7.58 -19.02 2.76
N GLY A 32 8.80 -19.53 2.97
CA GLY A 32 9.07 -20.54 3.98
C GLY A 32 9.38 -19.87 5.32
N TYR A 33 8.57 -20.11 6.36
CA TYR A 33 8.86 -19.68 7.71
C TYR A 33 9.44 -20.84 8.50
N ASN A 34 10.77 -20.83 8.66
CA ASN A 34 11.50 -21.78 9.53
C ASN A 34 12.24 -21.06 10.67
N GLY A 35 11.73 -19.89 11.12
CA GLY A 35 12.45 -19.06 12.08
C GLY A 35 13.58 -18.23 11.46
N ASP A 36 14.12 -18.64 10.32
CA ASP A 36 15.01 -17.87 9.46
C ASP A 36 14.33 -17.62 8.11
N LEU A 37 14.21 -16.38 7.69
CA LEU A 37 13.73 -15.94 6.38
C LEU A 37 14.73 -16.35 5.27
N THR A 38 14.89 -17.63 5.03
CA THR A 38 16.00 -18.13 4.22
C THR A 38 15.68 -18.27 2.73
N GLU A 39 14.42 -18.37 2.29
CA GLU A 39 14.16 -18.48 0.85
C GLU A 39 12.80 -17.88 0.44
N ASN A 40 12.84 -16.78 -0.33
CA ASN A 40 11.73 -16.34 -1.14
C ASN A 40 11.78 -17.07 -2.49
N LEU A 41 10.95 -18.08 -2.67
CA LEU A 41 10.85 -18.77 -3.94
C LEU A 41 9.73 -18.17 -4.79
N ILE A 42 10.10 -17.75 -5.99
CA ILE A 42 9.15 -17.26 -6.99
C ILE A 42 9.10 -18.28 -8.10
N HIS A 43 7.91 -18.77 -8.41
CA HIS A 43 7.73 -19.77 -9.45
C HIS A 43 6.52 -19.44 -10.34
N ASP A 44 6.47 -20.07 -11.53
CA ASP A 44 5.27 -20.10 -12.35
C ASP A 44 4.21 -21.02 -11.73
N GLY A 45 3.00 -21.02 -12.30
CA GLY A 45 1.92 -21.92 -11.84
C GLY A 45 2.20 -23.41 -12.01
N ARG A 46 3.32 -23.80 -12.64
CA ARG A 46 3.80 -25.19 -12.81
C ARG A 46 4.89 -25.56 -11.83
N GLY A 47 5.34 -24.60 -11.01
CA GLY A 47 6.41 -24.80 -10.03
C GLY A 47 7.83 -24.57 -10.57
N ASN A 48 8.00 -24.05 -11.80
CA ASN A 48 9.32 -23.70 -12.30
C ASN A 48 9.78 -22.40 -11.64
N ARG A 49 11.03 -22.35 -11.19
CA ARG A 49 11.61 -21.17 -10.55
C ARG A 49 11.70 -20.02 -11.55
N LEU A 50 11.21 -18.84 -11.13
CA LEU A 50 11.29 -17.60 -11.89
C LEU A 50 12.28 -16.65 -11.22
N TYR A 51 13.08 -15.96 -12.04
CA TYR A 51 13.93 -14.86 -11.60
C TYR A 51 13.24 -13.56 -11.98
N VAL A 52 12.76 -12.82 -10.97
CA VAL A 52 12.08 -11.55 -11.20
C VAL A 52 13.10 -10.42 -11.22
N THR A 53 13.16 -9.70 -12.33
CA THR A 53 14.04 -8.53 -12.49
C THR A 53 13.53 -7.34 -11.70
N ASN A 54 14.37 -6.32 -11.51
CA ASN A 54 13.95 -5.08 -10.84
C ASN A 54 12.85 -4.33 -11.63
N GLU A 55 12.85 -4.43 -12.95
CA GLU A 55 11.81 -3.85 -13.82
C GLU A 55 10.47 -4.56 -13.62
N GLN A 56 10.48 -5.89 -13.59
CA GLN A 56 9.30 -6.69 -13.30
C GLN A 56 8.74 -6.41 -11.89
N ARG A 57 9.61 -6.22 -10.89
CA ARG A 57 9.19 -5.81 -9.54
C ARG A 57 8.58 -4.42 -9.52
N ALA A 58 9.11 -3.50 -10.33
CA ALA A 58 8.57 -2.15 -10.46
C ALA A 58 7.20 -2.12 -11.14
N ALA A 59 6.89 -3.12 -11.99
CA ALA A 59 5.59 -3.26 -12.65
C ALA A 59 4.50 -3.84 -11.72
N CYS A 60 4.89 -4.55 -10.64
CA CYS A 60 3.96 -5.15 -9.67
C CYS A 60 4.16 -4.49 -8.29
N GLN A 61 3.75 -3.24 -8.16
CA GLN A 61 3.91 -2.49 -6.93
C GLN A 61 2.75 -2.73 -5.97
N SER A 62 3.07 -2.86 -4.69
CA SER A 62 2.10 -2.81 -3.61
C SER A 62 2.56 -1.85 -2.53
N TYR A 63 1.61 -1.28 -1.83
CA TYR A 63 1.87 -0.47 -0.65
C TYR A 63 0.91 -0.87 0.47
N LEU A 64 1.46 -1.09 1.65
CA LEU A 64 0.71 -1.38 2.86
C LEU A 64 0.64 -0.12 3.72
N ILE A 65 -0.57 0.27 4.06
CA ILE A 65 -0.87 1.23 5.13
C ILE A 65 -1.29 0.37 6.33
N ASP A 66 -0.39 0.22 7.28
CA ASP A 66 -0.63 -0.56 8.50
C ASP A 66 -1.55 0.16 9.50
N ALA A 67 -2.07 -0.57 10.47
CA ALA A 67 -2.95 -0.02 11.49
C ALA A 67 -2.24 1.00 12.42
N GLU A 68 -0.92 0.87 12.61
CA GLU A 68 -0.12 1.81 13.40
C GLU A 68 0.12 3.13 12.67
N ARG A 69 -0.05 3.14 11.33
CA ARG A 69 -0.03 4.33 10.47
C ARG A 69 1.16 5.24 10.72
N ASN A 70 2.32 4.64 10.71
CA ASN A 70 3.54 5.38 10.95
C ASN A 70 3.85 6.30 9.77
N ILE A 71 3.24 7.51 9.78
CA ILE A 71 3.48 8.54 8.77
C ILE A 71 4.97 8.91 8.72
N GLN A 72 5.67 8.80 9.86
CA GLN A 72 7.10 9.03 9.93
C GLN A 72 7.87 8.02 9.07
N SER A 73 7.44 6.75 9.04
CA SER A 73 8.06 5.74 8.18
C SER A 73 7.79 6.00 6.70
N ALA A 74 6.57 6.40 6.35
CA ALA A 74 6.17 6.69 4.98
C ALA A 74 6.90 7.91 4.39
N PHE A 75 7.08 8.95 5.20
CA PHE A 75 7.76 10.19 4.81
C PHE A 75 9.19 10.29 5.37
N ASN A 76 9.76 9.17 5.84
CA ASN A 76 11.13 9.13 6.33
C ASN A 76 12.12 9.33 5.18
N TYR A 77 12.72 10.49 5.16
CA TYR A 77 13.75 10.86 4.18
C TYR A 77 15.07 10.07 4.30
N SER A 78 15.30 9.43 5.44
CA SER A 78 16.50 8.60 5.64
C SER A 78 16.36 7.18 5.07
N SER A 79 15.14 6.72 4.81
CA SER A 79 14.87 5.39 4.28
C SER A 79 14.69 5.42 2.76
N LYS A 80 15.50 4.67 2.03
CA LYS A 80 15.36 4.50 0.57
C LYS A 80 14.08 3.79 0.15
N TYR A 81 13.37 3.18 1.09
CA TYR A 81 12.12 2.44 0.86
C TYR A 81 10.87 3.26 1.16
N SER A 82 11.02 4.45 1.74
CA SER A 82 9.88 5.32 2.05
C SER A 82 9.17 5.81 0.79
N LEU A 83 7.90 6.20 0.92
CA LEU A 83 7.14 6.80 -0.17
C LEU A 83 7.78 8.09 -0.67
N LEU A 84 8.28 8.90 0.25
CA LEU A 84 8.96 10.16 -0.09
C LEU A 84 10.21 9.92 -0.93
N SER A 85 11.01 8.89 -0.58
CA SER A 85 12.20 8.53 -1.36
C SER A 85 11.83 7.98 -2.75
N LYS A 86 10.78 7.16 -2.84
CA LYS A 86 10.26 6.67 -4.13
C LYS A 86 9.77 7.84 -5.01
N PHE A 87 9.00 8.75 -4.43
CA PHE A 87 8.52 9.96 -5.10
C PHE A 87 9.68 10.81 -5.63
N SER A 88 10.65 11.11 -4.77
CA SER A 88 11.83 11.90 -5.15
C SER A 88 12.62 11.24 -6.30
N HIS A 89 12.75 9.92 -6.27
CA HIS A 89 13.41 9.18 -7.34
C HIS A 89 12.66 9.26 -8.68
N GLN A 90 11.33 9.21 -8.66
CA GLN A 90 10.52 9.39 -9.86
C GLN A 90 10.62 10.81 -10.43
N ILE A 91 10.57 11.83 -9.56
CA ILE A 91 10.81 13.22 -9.98
C ILE A 91 12.17 13.36 -10.63
N HIS A 92 13.22 12.79 -10.02
CA HIS A 92 14.57 12.84 -10.61
C HIS A 92 14.64 12.18 -12.00
N LYS A 93 13.98 11.05 -12.19
CA LYS A 93 13.90 10.41 -13.51
C LYS A 93 13.23 11.30 -14.54
N ALA A 94 12.20 12.03 -14.13
CA ALA A 94 11.42 12.93 -15.00
C ALA A 94 12.15 14.24 -15.33
N LEU A 95 13.23 14.60 -14.59
CA LEU A 95 14.00 15.82 -14.86
C LEU A 95 14.65 15.77 -16.24
N SER A 96 14.57 16.88 -16.95
CA SER A 96 15.30 17.09 -18.22
C SER A 96 16.82 17.08 -18.01
N ALA A 97 17.58 16.90 -19.08
CA ALA A 97 19.04 16.99 -19.04
C ALA A 97 19.49 18.36 -18.50
N THR A 98 18.86 19.45 -18.92
CA THR A 98 19.17 20.81 -18.46
C THR A 98 18.96 20.96 -16.95
N HIS A 99 17.83 20.48 -16.40
CA HIS A 99 17.59 20.55 -14.95
C HIS A 99 18.59 19.69 -14.16
N LYS A 100 19.06 18.58 -14.73
CA LYS A 100 20.10 17.75 -14.10
C LYS A 100 21.45 18.47 -14.07
N GLU A 101 21.80 19.18 -15.14
CA GLU A 101 22.99 20.02 -15.21
C GLU A 101 22.94 21.18 -14.21
N GLU A 102 21.79 21.87 -14.10
CA GLU A 102 21.55 22.92 -13.10
C GLU A 102 21.73 22.43 -11.67
N LEU A 103 21.17 21.25 -11.37
CA LEU A 103 21.36 20.61 -10.06
C LEU A 103 22.82 20.27 -9.79
N SER A 104 23.52 19.70 -10.78
CA SER A 104 24.94 19.39 -10.66
C SER A 104 25.75 20.64 -10.38
N ALA A 105 25.48 21.74 -11.09
CA ALA A 105 26.15 23.02 -10.87
C ALA A 105 25.88 23.58 -9.47
N ALA A 106 24.64 23.44 -8.95
CA ALA A 106 24.31 23.88 -7.60
C ALA A 106 25.09 23.08 -6.54
N PHE A 107 25.27 21.78 -6.74
CA PHE A 107 26.07 20.95 -5.83
C PHE A 107 27.57 21.27 -5.90
N GLU A 108 28.11 21.60 -7.06
CA GLU A 108 29.49 22.08 -7.18
C GLU A 108 29.71 23.42 -6.43
N GLN A 109 28.69 24.30 -6.44
CA GLN A 109 28.76 25.53 -5.64
C GLN A 109 28.76 25.22 -4.12
N ILE A 110 27.95 24.27 -3.67
CA ILE A 110 27.96 23.83 -2.27
C ILE A 110 29.33 23.27 -1.91
N LYS A 111 29.92 22.41 -2.75
CA LYS A 111 31.27 21.86 -2.56
C LYS A 111 32.29 22.96 -2.42
N HIS A 112 32.30 23.92 -3.33
CA HIS A 112 33.21 25.05 -3.30
C HIS A 112 33.10 25.87 -2.01
N SER A 113 31.89 26.12 -1.53
CA SER A 113 31.65 26.83 -0.26
C SER A 113 32.25 26.09 0.94
N PHE A 114 32.27 24.76 0.95
CA PHE A 114 32.95 23.97 1.98
C PHE A 114 34.44 24.04 1.85
N GLU A 115 34.98 23.92 0.63
CA GLU A 115 36.41 23.97 0.36
C GLU A 115 37.03 25.33 0.70
N GLU A 116 36.30 26.42 0.61
CA GLU A 116 36.70 27.77 0.99
C GLU A 116 36.74 27.98 2.53
N THR A 117 36.18 27.05 3.31
CA THR A 117 36.16 27.15 4.77
C THR A 117 37.55 26.81 5.33
N ALA A 118 38.14 27.71 6.12
CA ALA A 118 39.49 27.53 6.64
C ALA A 118 39.67 26.25 7.47
N GLU A 119 38.65 25.90 8.27
CA GLU A 119 38.64 24.69 9.09
C GLU A 119 38.67 23.41 8.22
N PHE A 120 37.99 23.44 7.09
CA PHE A 120 37.97 22.34 6.13
C PHE A 120 39.37 22.15 5.49
N GLY A 121 39.98 23.22 5.01
CA GLY A 121 41.31 23.18 4.46
C GLY A 121 42.34 22.68 5.48
N ASN A 122 42.34 23.23 6.69
CA ASN A 122 43.19 22.80 7.78
C ASN A 122 43.01 21.33 8.15
N PHE A 123 41.77 20.83 8.19
CA PHE A 123 41.53 19.43 8.47
C PHE A 123 42.18 18.52 7.40
N PHE A 124 42.00 18.83 6.11
CA PHE A 124 42.55 18.03 5.03
C PHE A 124 44.07 18.08 4.97
N GLU A 125 44.69 19.22 5.31
CA GLU A 125 46.12 19.31 5.43
C GLU A 125 46.68 18.43 6.54
N GLN A 126 46.06 18.49 7.74
CA GLN A 126 46.43 17.64 8.87
C GLN A 126 46.18 16.16 8.58
N PHE A 127 45.06 15.82 7.94
CA PHE A 127 44.73 14.45 7.56
C PHE A 127 45.76 13.89 6.56
N SER A 128 46.09 14.65 5.53
CA SER A 128 47.13 14.28 4.57
C SER A 128 48.49 14.06 5.21
N THR A 129 48.89 14.96 6.12
CA THR A 129 50.16 14.87 6.86
C THR A 129 50.18 13.62 7.75
N ALA A 130 49.12 13.36 8.48
CA ALA A 130 48.99 12.17 9.32
C ALA A 130 49.07 10.88 8.50
N LEU A 131 48.45 10.87 7.34
CA LEU A 131 48.44 9.70 6.44
C LEU A 131 49.82 9.42 5.87
N GLN A 132 50.56 10.46 5.44
CA GLN A 132 51.93 10.34 4.96
C GLN A 132 52.90 9.86 6.08
N GLY A 133 52.66 10.29 7.31
CA GLY A 133 53.41 9.81 8.48
C GLY A 133 53.13 8.35 8.83
N ALA A 134 51.90 7.89 8.63
CA ALA A 134 51.46 6.52 8.96
C ALA A 134 51.89 5.51 7.89
N VAL A 135 51.90 5.88 6.62
CA VAL A 135 52.17 4.98 5.49
C VAL A 135 53.31 5.54 4.64
N LYS A 136 54.48 4.96 4.78
CA LYS A 136 55.64 5.33 3.96
C LYS A 136 55.39 4.99 2.50
N GLY A 137 55.37 6.03 1.64
CA GLY A 137 55.13 5.85 0.20
C GLY A 137 53.68 6.10 -0.26
N PHE A 138 52.84 6.67 0.59
CA PHE A 138 51.54 7.18 0.17
C PHE A 138 51.71 8.43 -0.70
N VAL A 139 51.46 8.30 -2.00
CA VAL A 139 51.67 9.35 -3.02
C VAL A 139 50.36 9.93 -3.56
N HIS A 140 49.20 9.56 -3.00
CA HIS A 140 47.91 10.04 -3.50
C HIS A 140 47.50 11.33 -2.82
N SER A 141 47.00 12.30 -3.59
CA SER A 141 46.32 13.47 -3.06
C SER A 141 44.92 13.07 -2.58
N LEU A 142 44.51 13.57 -1.43
CA LEU A 142 43.15 13.42 -0.94
C LEU A 142 42.27 14.50 -1.57
N ALA A 143 41.14 14.11 -2.09
CA ALA A 143 40.09 15.00 -2.55
C ALA A 143 38.77 14.62 -1.91
N VAL A 144 37.92 15.60 -1.65
CA VAL A 144 36.57 15.39 -1.20
C VAL A 144 35.62 15.62 -2.38
N ASP A 145 34.73 14.69 -2.57
CA ASP A 145 33.66 14.85 -3.51
C ASP A 145 32.33 14.67 -2.80
N PHE A 146 31.40 15.56 -3.10
CA PHE A 146 30.02 15.36 -2.70
C PHE A 146 29.39 14.48 -3.76
N SER A 147 29.10 13.21 -3.45
CA SER A 147 28.28 12.33 -4.30
C SER A 147 26.81 12.80 -4.32
N ALA A 148 26.64 14.10 -4.39
CA ALA A 148 25.41 14.84 -4.18
C ALA A 148 24.46 14.70 -5.37
N TYR A 149 24.97 14.26 -6.49
CA TYR A 149 24.19 13.98 -7.68
C TYR A 149 23.45 12.63 -7.59
N ASP A 150 23.67 11.83 -6.54
CA ASP A 150 22.85 10.65 -6.29
C ASP A 150 21.46 11.10 -5.81
N PRO A 151 20.38 10.77 -6.57
CA PRO A 151 18.98 11.09 -6.19
C PRO A 151 18.64 10.66 -4.77
N ASN A 152 19.27 9.59 -4.28
CA ASN A 152 19.07 9.10 -2.92
C ASN A 152 19.61 10.07 -1.85
N ASN A 153 20.53 10.94 -2.19
CA ASN A 153 21.14 11.86 -1.23
C ASN A 153 20.38 13.19 -1.12
N TYR A 154 20.04 13.86 -2.22
CA TYR A 154 19.25 15.08 -2.11
C TYR A 154 17.76 14.83 -1.78
N ALA A 155 17.24 13.65 -2.12
CA ALA A 155 15.92 13.22 -1.67
C ALA A 155 15.77 13.26 -0.15
N LYS A 156 16.85 13.02 0.59
CA LYS A 156 16.90 13.13 2.06
C LYS A 156 16.65 14.55 2.57
N SER A 157 16.82 15.56 1.72
CA SER A 157 16.55 16.97 2.04
C SER A 157 15.12 17.40 1.69
N LEU A 158 14.37 16.58 0.92
CA LEU A 158 13.01 16.89 0.53
C LEU A 158 12.08 16.79 1.75
N ARG A 159 11.28 17.82 1.96
CA ARG A 159 10.25 17.89 2.99
C ARG A 159 8.95 18.31 2.36
N ILE A 160 7.86 17.72 2.83
CA ILE A 160 6.51 18.10 2.46
C ILE A 160 5.85 18.70 3.71
N TYR A 161 5.33 19.88 3.57
CA TYR A 161 4.67 20.63 4.64
C TYR A 161 3.26 21.00 4.22
N ALA A 162 2.35 21.03 5.17
CA ALA A 162 1.07 21.71 4.99
C ALA A 162 1.25 23.21 5.28
N LYS A 163 0.68 24.05 4.43
CA LYS A 163 0.74 25.50 4.57
C LYS A 163 -0.64 26.06 4.81
N GLU A 164 -0.80 26.77 5.91
CA GLU A 164 -2.03 27.48 6.28
C GLU A 164 -1.70 28.96 6.49
N GLY A 165 -1.94 29.78 5.48
CA GLY A 165 -1.47 31.16 5.43
C GLY A 165 0.07 31.24 5.49
N ASP A 166 0.60 31.91 6.52
CA ASP A 166 2.05 31.99 6.77
C ASP A 166 2.59 30.87 7.66
N ASN A 167 1.70 30.06 8.26
CA ASN A 167 2.09 28.96 9.10
C ASN A 167 2.46 27.74 8.26
N ILE A 168 3.59 27.14 8.59
CA ILE A 168 4.09 25.88 7.99
C ILE A 168 4.00 24.82 9.07
N ARG A 169 3.28 23.73 8.80
CA ARG A 169 3.12 22.61 9.71
C ARG A 169 3.68 21.34 9.08
N SER A 170 4.46 20.60 9.85
CA SER A 170 4.90 19.27 9.49
C SER A 170 3.69 18.30 9.53
N PHE A 171 3.69 17.25 8.71
CA PHE A 171 2.66 16.24 8.75
C PHE A 171 2.57 15.52 10.10
N GLU A 172 3.65 15.48 10.84
CA GLU A 172 3.74 14.89 12.18
C GLU A 172 2.96 15.67 13.24
N GLU A 173 2.65 16.95 12.96
CA GLU A 173 1.89 17.82 13.86
C GLU A 173 0.37 17.68 13.71
N PHE A 174 -0.08 16.90 12.74
CA PHE A 174 -1.49 16.63 12.52
C PHE A 174 -1.99 15.49 13.43
N GLY A 175 -3.28 15.48 13.71
CA GLY A 175 -3.91 14.36 14.39
C GLY A 175 -3.83 13.06 13.56
N THR A 176 -3.84 11.91 14.23
CA THR A 176 -3.67 10.60 13.60
C THR A 176 -4.64 10.33 12.44
N GLY A 177 -5.89 10.77 12.56
CA GLY A 177 -6.88 10.66 11.48
C GLY A 177 -6.54 11.54 10.27
N GLU A 178 -6.08 12.78 10.49
CA GLU A 178 -5.64 13.67 9.43
C GLU A 178 -4.39 13.14 8.73
N GLN A 179 -3.44 12.60 9.48
CA GLN A 179 -2.24 11.95 8.94
C GLN A 179 -2.60 10.80 8.01
N GLN A 180 -3.61 10.01 8.34
CA GLN A 180 -4.09 8.93 7.50
C GLN A 180 -4.64 9.44 6.17
N VAL A 181 -5.50 10.46 6.21
CA VAL A 181 -6.07 11.06 5.00
C VAL A 181 -4.96 11.66 4.13
N LEU A 182 -3.99 12.34 4.72
CA LEU A 182 -2.81 12.87 4.03
C LEU A 182 -2.00 11.78 3.34
N LEU A 183 -1.74 10.66 4.05
CA LEU A 183 -1.00 9.53 3.51
C LEU A 183 -1.75 8.91 2.33
N MET A 184 -3.05 8.69 2.45
CA MET A 184 -3.86 8.14 1.37
C MET A 184 -3.93 9.06 0.16
N ALA A 185 -4.09 10.38 0.38
CA ALA A 185 -4.09 11.36 -0.69
C ALA A 185 -2.73 11.39 -1.41
N PHE A 186 -1.63 11.29 -0.67
CA PHE A 186 -0.30 11.19 -1.27
C PHE A 186 -0.14 9.90 -2.10
N VAL A 187 -0.57 8.76 -1.57
CA VAL A 187 -0.51 7.48 -2.29
C VAL A 187 -1.33 7.54 -3.57
N LYS A 188 -2.57 8.06 -3.51
CA LYS A 188 -3.42 8.24 -4.71
C LYS A 188 -2.72 9.10 -5.75
N ALA A 189 -2.24 10.29 -5.37
CA ALA A 189 -1.55 11.20 -6.29
C ALA A 189 -0.26 10.57 -6.86
N TYR A 190 0.51 9.87 -6.03
CA TYR A 190 1.69 9.14 -6.50
C TYR A 190 1.33 8.10 -7.56
N MET A 191 0.25 7.37 -7.34
CA MET A 191 -0.21 6.34 -8.26
C MET A 191 -0.69 6.93 -9.58
N GLU A 192 -1.53 7.96 -9.53
CA GLU A 192 -2.06 8.62 -10.73
C GLU A 192 -0.97 9.21 -11.63
N VAL A 193 0.12 9.71 -11.03
CA VAL A 193 1.18 10.39 -11.78
C VAL A 193 2.30 9.44 -12.22
N PHE A 194 2.69 8.49 -11.39
CA PHE A 194 3.91 7.71 -11.58
C PHE A 194 3.70 6.23 -11.85
N THR A 195 2.49 5.70 -11.63
CA THR A 195 2.20 4.29 -11.90
C THR A 195 1.18 4.19 -13.03
N SER A 196 1.64 3.85 -14.22
CA SER A 196 0.75 3.64 -15.37
C SER A 196 0.06 2.28 -15.36
N GLU A 197 0.41 1.40 -14.43
CA GLU A 197 0.02 -0.01 -14.44
C GLU A 197 -0.22 -0.55 -13.01
N SER A 198 -0.70 -1.76 -12.88
CA SER A 198 -1.16 -2.46 -11.67
C SER A 198 -0.48 -2.10 -10.35
N PHE A 199 -1.19 -1.43 -9.51
CA PHE A 199 -0.79 -1.15 -8.14
C PHE A 199 -1.83 -1.73 -7.18
N VAL A 200 -1.37 -2.37 -6.11
CA VAL A 200 -2.23 -2.89 -5.05
C VAL A 200 -2.02 -2.08 -3.79
N LEU A 201 -3.04 -1.39 -3.34
CA LEU A 201 -3.06 -0.70 -2.06
C LEU A 201 -3.69 -1.61 -1.00
N ILE A 202 -2.96 -1.89 0.06
CA ILE A 202 -3.45 -2.68 1.19
C ILE A 202 -3.60 -1.73 2.38
N ILE A 203 -4.77 -1.70 2.98
CA ILE A 203 -5.09 -0.81 4.10
C ILE A 203 -5.59 -1.65 5.27
N GLU A 204 -4.89 -1.58 6.39
CA GLU A 204 -5.33 -2.22 7.64
C GLU A 204 -6.14 -1.25 8.47
N GLU A 205 -7.32 -1.69 8.91
CA GLU A 205 -8.23 -0.98 9.82
C GLU A 205 -8.38 0.52 9.48
N PRO A 206 -8.84 0.89 8.27
CA PRO A 206 -8.93 2.30 7.86
C PRO A 206 -9.79 3.16 8.79
N GLU A 207 -10.65 2.54 9.58
CA GLU A 207 -11.50 3.20 10.57
C GLU A 207 -10.78 3.63 11.85
N ALA A 208 -9.63 3.03 12.18
CA ALA A 208 -8.96 3.32 13.44
C ALA A 208 -8.62 4.81 13.57
N HIS A 209 -8.91 5.38 14.73
CA HIS A 209 -8.71 6.81 15.08
C HIS A 209 -9.52 7.83 14.24
N LEU A 210 -10.48 7.39 13.41
CA LEU A 210 -11.36 8.27 12.68
C LEU A 210 -12.71 8.46 13.36
N HIS A 211 -13.21 9.69 13.32
CA HIS A 211 -14.59 9.98 13.69
C HIS A 211 -15.55 9.25 12.71
N PRO A 212 -16.72 8.73 13.16
CA PRO A 212 -17.63 7.98 12.28
C PRO A 212 -17.97 8.64 10.95
N LEU A 213 -18.12 9.96 10.93
CA LEU A 213 -18.37 10.69 9.67
C LEU A 213 -17.15 10.63 8.74
N ALA A 214 -15.94 10.69 9.28
CA ALA A 214 -14.71 10.59 8.50
C ALA A 214 -14.51 9.16 7.94
N GLN A 215 -14.98 8.12 8.64
CA GLN A 215 -14.97 6.73 8.13
C GLN A 215 -15.81 6.60 6.86
N LYS A 216 -16.98 7.23 6.80
CA LYS A 216 -17.83 7.23 5.59
C LYS A 216 -17.16 7.94 4.42
N TRP A 217 -16.59 9.11 4.64
CA TRP A 217 -15.85 9.82 3.59
C TRP A 217 -14.65 9.01 3.10
N LEU A 218 -13.96 8.34 4.02
CA LEU A 218 -12.84 7.48 3.65
C LEU A 218 -13.28 6.28 2.82
N LYS A 219 -14.42 5.64 3.16
CA LYS A 219 -15.02 4.58 2.33
C LYS A 219 -15.30 5.08 0.91
N GLU A 220 -15.99 6.24 0.78
CA GLU A 220 -16.28 6.85 -0.51
C GLU A 220 -15.00 7.12 -1.31
N TYR A 221 -13.97 7.62 -0.66
CA TYR A 221 -12.66 7.86 -1.27
C TYR A 221 -11.96 6.58 -1.75
N ILE A 222 -12.05 5.48 -0.97
CA ILE A 222 -11.55 4.17 -1.38
C ILE A 222 -12.29 3.64 -2.61
N VAL A 223 -13.62 3.77 -2.63
CA VAL A 223 -14.45 3.38 -3.78
C VAL A 223 -14.10 4.19 -5.02
N GLU A 224 -13.85 5.49 -4.88
CA GLU A 224 -13.39 6.35 -5.97
C GLU A 224 -12.03 5.87 -6.52
N MET A 225 -11.08 5.51 -5.65
CA MET A 225 -9.79 4.94 -6.07
C MET A 225 -9.97 3.63 -6.85
N CYS A 226 -10.87 2.75 -6.38
CA CYS A 226 -11.18 1.50 -7.09
C CYS A 226 -11.78 1.80 -8.48
N SER A 227 -12.67 2.79 -8.59
CA SER A 227 -13.27 3.23 -9.85
C SER A 227 -12.23 3.80 -10.82
N ALA A 228 -11.16 4.40 -10.30
CA ALA A 228 -10.00 4.86 -11.08
C ALA A 228 -9.04 3.72 -11.48
N GLY A 229 -9.37 2.45 -11.17
CA GLY A 229 -8.58 1.28 -11.57
C GLY A 229 -7.55 0.81 -10.55
N ILE A 230 -7.51 1.42 -9.37
CA ILE A 230 -6.60 1.02 -8.29
C ILE A 230 -7.18 -0.24 -7.61
N GLN A 231 -6.37 -1.28 -7.45
CA GLN A 231 -6.75 -2.44 -6.65
C GLN A 231 -6.55 -2.13 -5.17
N VAL A 232 -7.62 -2.18 -4.38
CA VAL A 232 -7.54 -1.92 -2.94
C VAL A 232 -7.98 -3.15 -2.17
N VAL A 233 -7.18 -3.53 -1.17
CA VAL A 233 -7.51 -4.58 -0.20
C VAL A 233 -7.61 -3.93 1.17
N VAL A 234 -8.74 -4.09 1.82
CA VAL A 234 -9.01 -3.48 3.13
C VAL A 234 -9.27 -4.58 4.15
N SER A 235 -8.56 -4.56 5.27
CA SER A 235 -8.98 -5.30 6.47
C SER A 235 -9.70 -4.34 7.42
N THR A 236 -10.88 -4.73 7.91
CA THR A 236 -11.70 -3.86 8.75
C THR A 236 -12.51 -4.63 9.78
N HIS A 237 -12.77 -4.00 10.92
CA HIS A 237 -13.75 -4.43 11.92
C HIS A 237 -14.98 -3.50 11.96
N SER A 238 -15.07 -2.51 11.06
CA SER A 238 -16.17 -1.56 10.99
C SER A 238 -17.24 -1.97 9.99
N THR A 239 -18.48 -1.93 10.41
CA THR A 239 -19.65 -2.14 9.53
C THR A 239 -19.79 -1.05 8.47
N ASP A 240 -19.18 0.13 8.66
CA ASP A 240 -19.23 1.22 7.69
C ASP A 240 -18.50 0.89 6.37
N PHE A 241 -17.54 -0.06 6.41
CA PHE A 241 -16.82 -0.54 5.21
C PHE A 241 -17.50 -1.74 4.55
N ILE A 242 -18.55 -2.30 5.15
CA ILE A 242 -19.29 -3.42 4.58
C ILE A 242 -20.45 -2.87 3.74
N ASP A 243 -20.57 -3.35 2.51
CA ASP A 243 -21.61 -2.96 1.60
C ASP A 243 -22.03 -4.15 0.74
N ALA A 244 -23.32 -4.43 0.68
CA ALA A 244 -23.85 -5.53 -0.11
C ALA A 244 -23.62 -5.34 -1.62
N GLU A 245 -23.44 -4.10 -2.09
CA GLU A 245 -23.12 -3.81 -3.49
C GLU A 245 -21.79 -4.46 -3.91
N TYR A 246 -20.85 -4.54 -2.97
CA TYR A 246 -19.51 -5.12 -3.19
C TYR A 246 -19.35 -6.51 -2.58
N LEU A 247 -20.46 -7.29 -2.51
CA LEU A 247 -20.47 -8.63 -1.91
C LEU A 247 -19.37 -9.54 -2.46
N ASP A 248 -19.15 -9.51 -3.78
CA ASP A 248 -18.13 -10.31 -4.45
C ASP A 248 -16.68 -9.95 -4.02
N GLY A 249 -16.51 -8.79 -3.40
CA GLY A 249 -15.24 -8.34 -2.82
C GLY A 249 -15.13 -8.62 -1.32
N LEU A 250 -16.18 -9.08 -0.65
CA LEU A 250 -16.16 -9.33 0.78
C LEU A 250 -15.59 -10.72 1.08
N VAL A 251 -14.56 -10.75 1.93
CA VAL A 251 -13.95 -11.99 2.42
C VAL A 251 -14.05 -12.00 3.94
N ARG A 252 -14.79 -12.96 4.50
CA ARG A 252 -14.82 -13.19 5.95
C ARG A 252 -13.69 -14.11 6.35
N VAL A 253 -12.85 -13.63 7.26
CA VAL A 253 -11.76 -14.40 7.86
C VAL A 253 -12.16 -14.80 9.29
N TYR A 254 -12.02 -16.08 9.64
CA TYR A 254 -12.40 -16.60 10.95
C TYR A 254 -11.47 -17.75 11.39
N LYS A 255 -11.51 -18.08 12.66
CA LYS A 255 -10.77 -19.22 13.21
C LYS A 255 -11.72 -20.38 13.48
N GLU A 256 -11.33 -21.58 13.04
CA GLU A 256 -12.03 -22.82 13.37
C GLU A 256 -11.00 -23.90 13.72
N GLY A 257 -11.12 -24.46 14.93
CA GLY A 257 -10.16 -25.45 15.43
C GLY A 257 -8.71 -24.93 15.52
N GLY A 258 -8.52 -23.62 15.74
CA GLY A 258 -7.19 -22.98 15.79
C GLY A 258 -6.60 -22.63 14.42
N ILE A 259 -7.26 -22.99 13.33
CA ILE A 259 -6.84 -22.72 11.95
C ILE A 259 -7.60 -21.53 11.40
N THR A 260 -6.89 -20.60 10.76
CA THR A 260 -7.51 -19.49 10.05
C THR A 260 -8.15 -19.96 8.76
N LYS A 261 -9.42 -19.64 8.56
CA LYS A 261 -10.18 -19.91 7.35
C LYS A 261 -10.69 -18.61 6.75
N ALA A 262 -10.93 -18.63 5.45
CA ALA A 262 -11.53 -17.52 4.71
C ALA A 262 -12.70 -18.07 3.90
N ILE A 263 -13.78 -17.31 3.86
CA ILE A 263 -14.96 -17.59 3.02
C ILE A 263 -15.34 -16.32 2.26
N GLN A 264 -15.64 -16.50 1.01
CA GLN A 264 -16.15 -15.47 0.11
C GLN A 264 -17.40 -16.01 -0.56
N LEU A 265 -18.44 -15.20 -0.64
CA LEU A 265 -19.69 -15.50 -1.33
C LEU A 265 -19.84 -14.53 -2.49
N THR A 266 -20.30 -15.06 -3.62
CA THR A 266 -20.67 -14.25 -4.78
C THR A 266 -22.16 -13.88 -4.71
N LYS A 267 -22.58 -12.95 -5.55
CA LYS A 267 -24.02 -12.61 -5.72
C LYS A 267 -24.81 -13.82 -6.22
N GLU A 268 -24.21 -14.65 -7.07
CA GLU A 268 -24.77 -15.90 -7.57
C GLU A 268 -24.95 -16.95 -6.47
N ASP A 269 -23.98 -17.09 -5.56
CA ASP A 269 -24.09 -17.98 -4.40
C ASP A 269 -25.26 -17.56 -3.51
N LEU A 270 -25.40 -16.25 -3.27
CA LEU A 270 -26.50 -15.70 -2.49
C LEU A 270 -27.85 -15.95 -3.16
N CYS A 271 -27.97 -15.78 -4.49
CA CYS A 271 -29.16 -16.12 -5.24
C CYS A 271 -29.53 -17.61 -5.10
N THR A 272 -28.55 -18.49 -5.26
CA THR A 272 -28.69 -19.94 -5.12
C THR A 272 -29.21 -20.30 -3.74
N PHE A 273 -28.59 -19.76 -2.69
CA PHE A 273 -29.01 -19.96 -1.30
C PHE A 273 -30.47 -19.50 -1.05
N CYS A 274 -30.85 -18.34 -1.59
CA CYS A 274 -32.22 -17.84 -1.44
C CYS A 274 -33.25 -18.74 -2.14
N VAL A 275 -32.96 -19.25 -3.34
CA VAL A 275 -33.81 -20.16 -4.05
C VAL A 275 -33.95 -21.50 -3.32
N GLU A 276 -32.84 -22.07 -2.83
CA GLU A 276 -32.84 -23.28 -2.01
C GLU A 276 -33.62 -23.10 -0.70
N SER A 277 -33.68 -21.88 -0.18
CA SER A 277 -34.43 -21.50 1.02
C SER A 277 -35.90 -21.23 0.73
N GLY A 278 -36.37 -21.43 -0.52
CA GLY A 278 -37.79 -21.36 -0.90
C GLY A 278 -38.22 -20.06 -1.60
N ALA A 279 -37.28 -19.21 -1.97
CA ALA A 279 -37.62 -18.03 -2.75
C ALA A 279 -37.89 -18.37 -4.23
N PRO A 280 -38.83 -17.68 -4.91
CA PRO A 280 -39.17 -17.96 -6.30
C PRO A 280 -37.97 -17.65 -7.23
N ALA A 281 -37.49 -18.66 -7.95
CA ALA A 281 -36.31 -18.54 -8.82
C ALA A 281 -36.50 -17.53 -9.98
N ASP A 282 -37.73 -17.33 -10.41
CA ASP A 282 -38.12 -16.38 -11.49
C ASP A 282 -38.07 -14.92 -11.02
N LYS A 283 -37.96 -14.67 -9.71
CA LYS A 283 -37.94 -13.34 -9.09
C LYS A 283 -36.59 -12.94 -8.51
N ILE A 284 -35.59 -13.82 -8.54
CA ILE A 284 -34.29 -13.58 -7.96
C ILE A 284 -33.24 -13.53 -9.04
N SER A 285 -32.48 -12.44 -9.04
CA SER A 285 -31.29 -12.24 -9.88
C SER A 285 -30.20 -11.55 -9.06
N PRO A 286 -28.90 -11.63 -9.47
CA PRO A 286 -27.82 -10.94 -8.79
C PRO A 286 -28.06 -9.45 -8.55
N ASP A 287 -28.71 -8.78 -9.48
CA ASP A 287 -28.97 -7.33 -9.37
C ASP A 287 -30.10 -7.03 -8.36
N ASN A 288 -31.23 -7.70 -8.46
CA ASN A 288 -32.39 -7.39 -7.61
C ASN A 288 -32.21 -7.87 -6.16
N ILE A 289 -31.40 -8.89 -5.93
CA ILE A 289 -31.10 -9.36 -4.56
C ILE A 289 -30.25 -8.34 -3.80
N ILE A 290 -29.34 -7.68 -4.48
CA ILE A 290 -28.53 -6.63 -3.90
C ILE A 290 -29.38 -5.42 -3.52
N ASP A 291 -30.27 -4.97 -4.40
CA ASP A 291 -31.23 -3.89 -4.12
C ASP A 291 -32.11 -4.22 -2.89
N TYR A 292 -32.54 -5.47 -2.80
CA TYR A 292 -33.32 -5.95 -1.66
C TYR A 292 -32.53 -5.84 -0.34
N TYR A 293 -31.26 -6.27 -0.33
CA TYR A 293 -30.43 -6.22 0.86
C TYR A 293 -30.00 -4.79 1.18
N ASN A 294 -29.65 -3.96 0.22
CA ASN A 294 -29.29 -2.55 0.43
C ASN A 294 -30.41 -1.74 1.09
N THR A 295 -31.67 -2.08 0.79
CA THR A 295 -32.82 -1.39 1.41
C THR A 295 -33.19 -1.92 2.78
N ARG A 296 -32.67 -3.08 3.22
CA ARG A 296 -33.13 -3.79 4.42
C ARG A 296 -32.05 -4.15 5.43
N LEU A 297 -30.79 -4.16 5.00
CA LEU A 297 -29.68 -4.37 5.93
C LEU A 297 -29.34 -3.07 6.64
N PHE A 298 -29.59 -3.05 7.93
CA PHE A 298 -29.16 -1.95 8.80
C PHE A 298 -27.82 -2.27 9.42
N ALA A 299 -27.10 -1.22 9.85
CA ALA A 299 -25.76 -1.33 10.47
C ALA A 299 -25.71 -2.35 11.63
N ASP A 300 -26.78 -2.47 12.41
CA ASP A 300 -26.85 -3.45 13.51
C ASP A 300 -26.91 -4.90 13.02
N GLN A 301 -27.50 -5.17 11.85
CA GLN A 301 -27.52 -6.50 11.24
C GLN A 301 -26.17 -6.86 10.64
N LEU A 302 -25.46 -5.88 10.08
CA LEU A 302 -24.10 -6.06 9.55
C LEU A 302 -23.09 -6.42 10.65
N LYS A 303 -23.33 -6.01 11.91
CA LYS A 303 -22.52 -6.45 13.07
C LYS A 303 -22.52 -7.98 13.23
N GLY A 304 -23.56 -8.67 12.76
CA GLY A 304 -23.61 -10.13 12.74
C GLY A 304 -22.49 -10.78 11.94
N MET A 305 -21.90 -10.09 10.96
CA MET A 305 -20.75 -10.61 10.19
C MET A 305 -19.51 -10.83 11.05
N PHE A 306 -19.40 -10.09 12.16
CA PHE A 306 -18.28 -10.20 13.13
C PHE A 306 -18.62 -11.06 14.34
N ALA A 307 -19.87 -11.49 14.48
CA ALA A 307 -20.32 -12.26 15.63
C ALA A 307 -20.03 -13.76 15.48
N GLU A 308 -19.69 -14.43 16.57
CA GLU A 308 -19.60 -15.89 16.63
C GLU A 308 -21.00 -16.52 16.72
N THR A 309 -21.93 -15.85 17.36
CA THR A 309 -23.30 -16.32 17.58
C THR A 309 -24.28 -15.19 17.26
N ILE A 310 -25.28 -15.50 16.46
CA ILE A 310 -26.39 -14.58 16.13
C ILE A 310 -27.65 -15.15 16.71
N VAL A 311 -28.37 -14.35 17.50
CA VAL A 311 -29.68 -14.69 18.04
C VAL A 311 -30.73 -13.92 17.25
N LEU A 312 -31.57 -14.64 16.52
CA LEU A 312 -32.71 -14.06 15.83
C LEU A 312 -33.91 -13.97 16.76
N VAL A 313 -34.55 -12.83 16.81
CA VAL A 313 -35.73 -12.56 17.65
C VAL A 313 -36.87 -12.05 16.79
N GLU A 314 -38.11 -12.31 17.22
CA GLU A 314 -39.31 -11.98 16.43
C GLU A 314 -39.68 -10.49 16.53
N GLY A 315 -39.29 -9.82 17.64
CA GLY A 315 -39.69 -8.44 17.84
C GLY A 315 -38.84 -7.64 18.82
N ALA A 316 -39.22 -6.40 19.00
CA ALA A 316 -38.53 -5.44 19.84
C ALA A 316 -38.52 -5.85 21.32
N THR A 317 -39.55 -6.54 21.80
CA THR A 317 -39.61 -6.99 23.18
C THR A 317 -38.48 -7.93 23.53
N GLU A 318 -38.25 -8.94 22.72
CA GLU A 318 -37.16 -9.91 22.86
C GLU A 318 -35.81 -9.25 22.66
N PHE A 319 -35.72 -8.36 21.68
CA PHE A 319 -34.48 -7.62 21.40
C PHE A 319 -34.00 -6.82 22.63
N PHE A 320 -34.90 -6.16 23.35
CA PHE A 320 -34.52 -5.39 24.55
C PHE A 320 -34.46 -6.25 25.83
N ALA A 321 -35.23 -7.33 25.90
CA ALA A 321 -35.27 -8.16 27.09
C ALA A 321 -34.11 -9.15 27.21
N LEU A 322 -33.75 -9.81 26.09
CA LEU A 322 -32.70 -10.83 26.08
C LEU A 322 -31.34 -10.35 26.64
N PRO A 323 -30.80 -9.16 26.32
CA PRO A 323 -29.54 -8.69 26.88
C PRO A 323 -29.61 -8.51 28.41
N VAL A 324 -30.79 -8.34 28.97
CA VAL A 324 -30.99 -8.23 30.44
C VAL A 324 -30.98 -9.61 31.08
N TYR A 325 -31.53 -10.62 30.41
CA TYR A 325 -31.62 -11.98 30.96
C TYR A 325 -30.36 -12.82 30.72
N LEU A 326 -29.54 -12.47 29.73
CA LEU A 326 -28.31 -13.20 29.39
C LEU A 326 -27.06 -12.67 30.11
N LYS A 327 -27.22 -11.63 30.95
CA LYS A 327 -26.17 -11.15 31.87
C LYS A 327 -26.20 -11.99 33.17
#